data_5f89d99afd4dede78af4e16f53ba5904
#
_entry.id   5f89d99afd4dede78af4e16f53ba5904
#
_cell.length_a   1.000
_cell.length_b   1.000
_cell.length_c   1.000
_cell.angle_alpha   90.00
_cell.angle_beta   90.00
_cell.angle_gamma   90.00
#
_symmetry.space_group_name_H-M   'P 1'
#
loop_
_entity.id
_entity.type
_entity.pdbx_description
1 polymer ?
#
loop_
_entity_poly.entity_id
_entity_poly.type
_entity_poly.pdbx_seq_one_letter_code
_entity_poly.pdbx_strand_id
1 'polypeptide(L)'
;EGPDCSRVSVALPSLRVDAFTVGIAASIQRARRTGLTFAPEAGSWRMRQVINKLISEDDLYGAVESAYSQGWRRMKLYFLTGLPTETDEDTLGIAELARRCVELGRAHHKNPSVTVSLGGFVPKAFTPFQWFGQNTESELRRKIGLLRDDLRRDRGVQYNWHDPKATLIEGLLSRCDRRLGAVIEDVWRHGGTFQEWSEHFDRDLWVDAVERAGLSMDWYTHRHRTENEVLPWDHLSVGLHKDFLWQDWRDALDEVGLEDCRWTPCYDCGACTGYGIEHIVASAVPPAGGSQGTGQVARSAAAAPVPVGIRPNAGAVS
;
A
#
# COMPACT_ATOMS: atom_id res chain seq x y z
N GLU A 1 38.34 -14.41 7.87
CA GLU A 1 38.06 -14.49 6.42
C GLU A 1 36.86 -15.44 6.26
N GLY A 2 35.69 -14.90 5.93
CA GLY A 2 34.48 -15.69 5.65
C GLY A 2 34.55 -16.33 4.26
N PRO A 3 33.62 -17.25 3.93
CA PRO A 3 33.57 -17.86 2.60
C PRO A 3 33.45 -16.81 1.51
N ASP A 4 34.14 -17.02 0.40
CA ASP A 4 34.10 -16.08 -0.77
C ASP A 4 32.68 -15.99 -1.34
N CYS A 5 31.97 -14.93 -0.98
CA CYS A 5 30.64 -14.61 -1.47
C CYS A 5 30.65 -13.76 -2.75
N SER A 6 31.77 -13.62 -3.44
CA SER A 6 31.91 -12.78 -4.63
C SER A 6 30.99 -13.18 -5.80
N ARG A 7 30.50 -14.44 -5.79
CA ARG A 7 29.58 -14.97 -6.80
C ARG A 7 28.10 -14.95 -6.37
N VAL A 8 27.82 -14.52 -5.14
CA VAL A 8 26.43 -14.47 -4.63
C VAL A 8 25.80 -13.16 -5.07
N SER A 9 24.65 -13.26 -5.77
CA SER A 9 23.83 -12.10 -6.11
C SER A 9 22.82 -11.88 -4.97
N VAL A 10 22.79 -10.68 -4.41
CA VAL A 10 21.81 -10.27 -3.42
C VAL A 10 20.71 -9.50 -4.11
N ALA A 11 19.49 -10.02 -4.08
CA ALA A 11 18.30 -9.31 -4.48
C ALA A 11 17.63 -8.73 -3.24
N LEU A 12 17.33 -7.44 -3.27
CA LEU A 12 16.53 -6.81 -2.23
C LEU A 12 15.06 -6.76 -2.68
N PRO A 13 14.12 -6.98 -1.75
CA PRO A 13 12.71 -6.71 -2.01
C PRO A 13 12.48 -5.21 -2.25
N SER A 14 11.23 -4.78 -2.36
CA SER A 14 10.87 -3.36 -2.48
C SER A 14 11.51 -2.55 -1.35
N LEU A 15 12.24 -1.51 -1.74
CA LEU A 15 12.94 -0.65 -0.78
C LEU A 15 12.08 0.54 -0.42
N ARG A 16 12.14 0.93 0.85
CA ARG A 16 11.63 2.24 1.25
C ARG A 16 12.51 3.32 0.63
N VAL A 17 11.88 4.30 0.02
CA VAL A 17 12.55 5.41 -0.67
C VAL A 17 13.42 6.21 0.30
N ASP A 18 12.87 6.52 1.47
CA ASP A 18 13.52 7.27 2.56
C ASP A 18 14.72 6.55 3.21
N ALA A 19 14.81 5.23 3.06
CA ALA A 19 15.90 4.41 3.60
C ALA A 19 16.99 4.11 2.56
N PHE A 20 16.80 4.46 1.29
CA PHE A 20 17.75 4.15 0.23
C PHE A 20 18.87 5.17 0.20
N THR A 21 20.09 4.74 0.52
CA THR A 21 21.28 5.58 0.51
C THR A 21 22.30 5.08 -0.52
N VAL A 22 23.20 5.98 -0.94
CA VAL A 22 24.33 5.66 -1.82
C VAL A 22 25.18 4.51 -1.24
N GLY A 23 25.33 4.45 0.08
CA GLY A 23 26.09 3.40 0.75
C GLY A 23 25.42 2.02 0.62
N ILE A 24 24.10 1.96 0.78
CA ILE A 24 23.32 0.72 0.56
C ILE A 24 23.41 0.32 -0.91
N ALA A 25 23.22 1.25 -1.83
CA ALA A 25 23.35 1.03 -3.26
C ALA A 25 24.71 0.43 -3.63
N ALA A 26 25.80 1.03 -3.15
CA ALA A 26 27.16 0.56 -3.40
C ALA A 26 27.43 -0.84 -2.84
N SER A 27 26.84 -1.16 -1.69
CA SER A 27 26.98 -2.47 -1.05
C SER A 27 26.29 -3.59 -1.83
N ILE A 28 25.13 -3.30 -2.44
CA ILE A 28 24.36 -4.27 -3.25
C ILE A 28 25.06 -4.58 -4.58
N GLN A 29 25.79 -3.61 -5.13
CA GLN A 29 26.40 -3.72 -6.47
C GLN A 29 27.56 -4.70 -6.60
N ARG A 30 28.09 -5.24 -5.50
CA ARG A 30 29.36 -5.98 -5.52
C ARG A 30 29.36 -7.25 -6.37
N ALA A 31 28.20 -7.88 -6.61
CA ALA A 31 28.14 -9.14 -7.35
C ALA A 31 27.42 -9.03 -8.70
N ARG A 32 26.14 -8.77 -8.72
CA ARG A 32 25.34 -8.65 -9.96
C ARG A 32 24.22 -7.62 -9.74
N ARG A 33 24.03 -6.72 -10.69
CA ARG A 33 22.95 -5.76 -10.67
C ARG A 33 21.61 -6.45 -10.85
N THR A 34 20.80 -6.45 -9.82
CA THR A 34 19.38 -6.82 -9.87
C THR A 34 18.55 -5.58 -10.20
N GLY A 35 17.31 -5.75 -10.64
CA GLY A 35 16.37 -4.63 -10.78
C GLY A 35 16.17 -3.94 -9.44
N LEU A 36 16.03 -2.62 -9.44
CA LEU A 36 15.72 -1.83 -8.26
C LEU A 36 14.23 -1.48 -8.27
N THR A 37 13.59 -1.64 -7.11
CA THR A 37 12.15 -1.39 -6.96
C THR A 37 11.89 -0.42 -5.83
N PHE A 38 11.15 0.63 -6.13
CA PHE A 38 10.61 1.58 -5.16
C PHE A 38 9.09 1.53 -5.14
N ALA A 39 8.50 1.86 -4.01
CA ALA A 39 7.07 1.86 -3.81
C ALA A 39 6.58 3.25 -3.31
N PRO A 40 6.41 4.24 -4.21
CA PRO A 40 5.80 5.52 -3.85
C PRO A 40 4.31 5.36 -3.49
N GLU A 41 3.66 4.30 -3.96
CA GLU A 41 2.27 3.89 -3.76
C GLU A 41 1.23 4.78 -4.44
N ALA A 42 1.42 6.11 -4.50
CA ALA A 42 0.46 7.03 -5.11
C ALA A 42 1.14 8.12 -5.95
N GLY A 43 0.42 8.63 -6.95
CA GLY A 43 0.93 9.58 -7.94
C GLY A 43 1.10 11.00 -7.41
N SER A 44 0.28 11.43 -6.45
CA SER A 44 0.32 12.78 -5.89
C SER A 44 0.75 12.80 -4.43
N TRP A 45 1.28 13.93 -3.97
CA TRP A 45 1.59 14.14 -2.54
C TRP A 45 0.33 14.01 -1.68
N ARG A 46 -0.78 14.59 -2.14
CA ARG A 46 -2.09 14.47 -1.48
C ARG A 46 -2.46 13.01 -1.21
N MET A 47 -2.38 12.18 -2.23
CA MET A 47 -2.72 10.75 -2.07
C MET A 47 -1.74 10.01 -1.17
N ARG A 48 -0.45 10.38 -1.18
CA ARG A 48 0.52 9.81 -0.25
C ARG A 48 0.21 10.20 1.20
N GLN A 49 -0.33 11.40 1.46
CA GLN A 49 -0.85 11.77 2.78
C GLN A 49 -2.07 10.94 3.16
N VAL A 50 -3.05 10.79 2.28
CA VAL A 50 -4.25 9.96 2.50
C VAL A 50 -3.90 8.54 2.94
N ILE A 51 -2.91 7.91 2.30
CA ILE A 51 -2.49 6.53 2.64
C ILE A 51 -1.38 6.48 3.69
N ASN A 52 -1.08 7.59 4.33
CA ASN A 52 -0.02 7.74 5.33
C ASN A 52 1.36 7.26 4.86
N LYS A 53 1.66 7.51 3.58
CA LYS A 53 2.95 7.22 2.95
C LYS A 53 3.71 8.51 2.70
N LEU A 54 4.24 9.12 3.76
CA LEU A 54 4.85 10.45 3.75
C LEU A 54 6.22 10.46 3.05
N ILE A 55 6.24 10.07 1.78
CA ILE A 55 7.42 10.14 0.90
C ILE A 55 7.24 11.35 -0.01
N SER A 56 8.13 12.33 0.09
CA SER A 56 8.12 13.49 -0.78
C SER A 56 8.60 13.12 -2.20
N GLU A 57 8.34 14.00 -3.15
CA GLU A 57 8.88 13.83 -4.51
C GLU A 57 10.40 13.96 -4.51
N ASP A 58 10.96 14.85 -3.69
CA ASP A 58 12.40 15.04 -3.54
C ASP A 58 13.07 13.76 -2.99
N ASP A 59 12.45 13.08 -2.02
CA ASP A 59 12.94 11.80 -1.51
C ASP A 59 12.98 10.74 -2.63
N LEU A 60 11.91 10.65 -3.42
CA LEU A 60 11.84 9.72 -4.55
C LEU A 60 12.89 10.05 -5.60
N TYR A 61 12.98 11.31 -6.01
CA TYR A 61 13.94 11.75 -7.04
C TYR A 61 15.36 11.60 -6.58
N GLY A 62 15.67 11.92 -5.32
CA GLY A 62 16.99 11.72 -4.73
C GLY A 62 17.42 10.25 -4.70
N ALA A 63 16.51 9.36 -4.32
CA ALA A 63 16.75 7.91 -4.34
C ALA A 63 16.97 7.39 -5.78
N VAL A 64 16.16 7.85 -6.73
CA VAL A 64 16.25 7.49 -8.15
C VAL A 64 17.55 7.98 -8.76
N GLU A 65 17.95 9.23 -8.51
CA GLU A 65 19.19 9.80 -9.01
C GLU A 65 20.41 9.08 -8.41
N SER A 66 20.36 8.81 -7.09
CA SER A 66 21.38 8.01 -6.41
C SER A 66 21.54 6.64 -7.06
N ALA A 67 20.45 5.98 -7.42
CA ALA A 67 20.49 4.69 -8.10
C ALA A 67 21.12 4.81 -9.50
N TYR A 68 20.73 5.80 -10.30
CA TYR A 68 21.31 6.01 -11.63
C TYR A 68 22.80 6.33 -11.56
N SER A 69 23.24 7.19 -10.64
CA SER A 69 24.66 7.53 -10.43
C SER A 69 25.51 6.32 -10.10
N GLN A 70 24.93 5.32 -9.43
CA GLN A 70 25.57 4.03 -9.15
C GLN A 70 25.43 3.03 -10.30
N GLY A 71 24.86 3.44 -11.44
CA GLY A 71 24.82 2.67 -12.69
C GLY A 71 23.64 1.74 -12.88
N TRP A 72 22.58 1.84 -12.07
CA TRP A 72 21.29 1.24 -12.44
C TRP A 72 20.75 1.93 -13.68
N ARG A 73 20.09 1.17 -14.56
CA ARG A 73 19.49 1.70 -15.80
C ARG A 73 17.99 1.45 -15.86
N ARG A 74 17.51 0.55 -15.02
CA ARG A 74 16.11 0.14 -14.98
C ARG A 74 15.63 0.17 -13.54
N MET A 75 14.48 0.79 -13.36
CA MET A 75 13.80 0.82 -12.07
C MET A 75 12.36 0.42 -12.24
N LYS A 76 11.78 -0.14 -11.19
CA LYS A 76 10.36 -0.44 -11.11
C LYS A 76 9.74 0.41 -10.00
N LEU A 77 8.64 1.07 -10.31
CA LEU A 77 7.86 1.84 -9.37
C LEU A 77 6.50 1.16 -9.17
N TYR A 78 6.17 0.87 -7.92
CA TYR A 78 4.87 0.34 -7.56
C TYR A 78 3.91 1.46 -7.17
N PHE A 79 2.70 1.38 -7.71
CA PHE A 79 1.59 2.27 -7.41
C PHE A 79 0.31 1.48 -7.19
N LEU A 80 -0.62 2.08 -6.47
CA LEU A 80 -1.99 1.64 -6.31
C LEU A 80 -2.93 2.60 -7.04
N THR A 81 -4.06 2.09 -7.52
CA THR A 81 -5.19 2.88 -8.04
C THR A 81 -6.49 2.41 -7.44
N GLY A 82 -7.47 3.29 -7.37
CA GLY A 82 -8.72 3.05 -6.66
C GLY A 82 -8.61 3.34 -5.16
N LEU A 83 -7.62 4.13 -4.78
CA LEU A 83 -7.43 4.60 -3.41
C LEU A 83 -8.62 5.48 -2.95
N PRO A 84 -8.89 5.55 -1.65
CA PRO A 84 -9.88 6.49 -1.11
C PRO A 84 -9.61 7.91 -1.58
N THR A 85 -10.64 8.62 -2.02
CA THR A 85 -10.59 10.01 -2.52
C THR A 85 -9.75 10.26 -3.78
N GLU A 86 -9.18 9.22 -4.41
CA GLU A 86 -8.34 9.37 -5.61
C GLU A 86 -9.10 9.98 -6.79
N THR A 87 -8.57 11.08 -7.32
CA THR A 87 -9.06 11.75 -8.53
C THR A 87 -8.31 11.28 -9.79
N ASP A 88 -8.76 11.75 -10.95
CA ASP A 88 -8.06 11.46 -12.22
C ASP A 88 -6.70 12.15 -12.29
N GLU A 89 -6.58 13.34 -11.70
CA GLU A 89 -5.32 14.06 -11.57
C GLU A 89 -4.31 13.29 -10.73
N ASP A 90 -4.75 12.67 -9.63
CA ASP A 90 -3.88 11.83 -8.80
C ASP A 90 -3.37 10.61 -9.58
N THR A 91 -4.26 9.99 -10.37
CA THR A 91 -3.89 8.86 -11.23
C THR A 91 -2.88 9.30 -12.30
N LEU A 92 -3.07 10.46 -12.93
CA LEU A 92 -2.15 11.01 -13.93
C LEU A 92 -0.82 11.45 -13.32
N GLY A 93 -0.79 11.85 -12.06
CA GLY A 93 0.44 12.14 -11.32
C GLY A 93 1.43 10.98 -11.31
N ILE A 94 0.96 9.73 -11.44
CA ILE A 94 1.82 8.55 -11.62
C ILE A 94 2.68 8.68 -12.89
N ALA A 95 2.08 9.15 -13.98
CA ALA A 95 2.79 9.34 -15.24
C ALA A 95 3.84 10.46 -15.13
N GLU A 96 3.51 11.54 -14.45
CA GLU A 96 4.43 12.66 -14.23
C GLU A 96 5.65 12.22 -13.43
N LEU A 97 5.45 11.48 -12.32
CA LEU A 97 6.55 10.91 -11.54
C LEU A 97 7.42 9.98 -12.38
N ALA A 98 6.82 9.11 -13.18
CA ALA A 98 7.56 8.19 -14.03
C ALA A 98 8.39 8.92 -15.09
N ARG A 99 7.83 9.94 -15.75
CA ARG A 99 8.53 10.79 -16.73
C ARG A 99 9.72 11.50 -16.09
N ARG A 100 9.51 12.07 -14.91
CA ARG A 100 10.59 12.76 -14.20
C ARG A 100 11.71 11.81 -13.80
N CYS A 101 11.39 10.60 -13.34
CA CYS A 101 12.40 9.58 -13.06
C CYS A 101 13.20 9.18 -14.32
N VAL A 102 12.56 9.06 -15.50
CA VAL A 102 13.28 8.80 -16.77
C VAL A 102 14.17 9.98 -17.16
N GLU A 103 13.68 11.21 -16.98
CA GLU A 103 14.44 12.42 -17.27
C GLU A 103 15.72 12.50 -16.45
N LEU A 104 15.63 12.28 -15.13
CA LEU A 104 16.80 12.20 -14.24
C LEU A 104 17.79 11.14 -14.73
N GLY A 105 17.30 10.00 -15.17
CA GLY A 105 18.15 8.94 -15.69
C GLY A 105 18.92 9.30 -16.96
N ARG A 106 18.40 10.20 -17.79
CA ARG A 106 19.07 10.64 -19.04
C ARG A 106 20.37 11.41 -18.79
N ALA A 107 20.53 11.99 -17.60
CA ALA A 107 21.80 12.62 -17.19
C ALA A 107 22.92 11.58 -16.99
N HIS A 108 22.57 10.34 -16.68
CA HIS A 108 23.51 9.27 -16.34
C HIS A 108 23.63 8.19 -17.42
N HIS A 109 22.57 7.98 -18.21
CA HIS A 109 22.48 6.87 -19.16
C HIS A 109 21.79 7.28 -20.45
N LYS A 110 22.21 6.67 -21.57
CA LYS A 110 21.62 6.93 -22.89
C LYS A 110 20.16 6.48 -22.99
N ASN A 111 19.82 5.34 -22.37
CA ASN A 111 18.49 4.74 -22.43
C ASN A 111 18.06 4.26 -21.03
N PRO A 112 17.74 5.18 -20.11
CA PRO A 112 17.14 4.80 -18.83
C PRO A 112 15.72 4.35 -19.04
N SER A 113 15.23 3.44 -18.18
CA SER A 113 13.83 3.01 -18.22
C SER A 113 13.22 2.84 -16.84
N VAL A 114 11.96 3.20 -16.74
CA VAL A 114 11.13 3.04 -15.56
C VAL A 114 9.96 2.14 -15.93
N THR A 115 9.70 1.13 -15.11
CA THR A 115 8.49 0.31 -15.23
C THR A 115 7.53 0.73 -14.15
N VAL A 116 6.39 1.30 -14.52
CA VAL A 116 5.24 1.52 -13.64
C VAL A 116 4.50 0.19 -13.49
N SER A 117 4.32 -0.26 -12.26
CA SER A 117 3.52 -1.43 -11.94
C SER A 117 2.33 -1.00 -11.07
N LEU A 118 1.13 -1.10 -11.62
CA LEU A 118 -0.09 -0.62 -11.02
C LEU A 118 -0.91 -1.77 -10.45
N GLY A 119 -1.21 -1.72 -9.14
CA GLY A 119 -2.14 -2.62 -8.47
C GLY A 119 -3.48 -1.94 -8.21
N GLY A 120 -4.58 -2.68 -8.24
CA GLY A 120 -5.84 -2.18 -7.74
C GLY A 120 -5.86 -2.19 -6.22
N PHE A 121 -6.37 -1.11 -5.60
CA PHE A 121 -6.46 -1.02 -4.16
C PHE A 121 -7.53 -1.96 -3.61
N VAL A 122 -7.17 -2.69 -2.56
CA VAL A 122 -8.07 -3.58 -1.81
C VAL A 122 -8.07 -3.19 -0.35
N PRO A 123 -9.22 -2.72 0.19
CA PRO A 123 -9.33 -2.42 1.61
C PRO A 123 -9.08 -3.66 2.47
N LYS A 124 -8.24 -3.54 3.47
CA LYS A 124 -7.86 -4.65 4.36
C LYS A 124 -8.42 -4.45 5.77
N ALA A 125 -8.70 -5.56 6.45
CA ALA A 125 -9.02 -5.58 7.88
C ALA A 125 -7.91 -4.92 8.70
N PHE A 126 -8.27 -4.34 9.83
CA PHE A 126 -7.36 -3.69 10.77
C PHE A 126 -6.51 -2.56 10.18
N THR A 127 -7.04 -1.92 9.14
CA THR A 127 -6.48 -0.68 8.57
C THR A 127 -7.54 0.43 8.64
N PRO A 128 -7.15 1.70 8.55
CA PRO A 128 -8.10 2.80 8.49
C PRO A 128 -9.11 2.65 7.35
N PHE A 129 -8.73 1.96 6.28
CA PHE A 129 -9.56 1.79 5.09
C PHE A 129 -10.52 0.59 5.15
N GLN A 130 -10.61 -0.12 6.27
CA GLN A 130 -11.53 -1.26 6.41
C GLN A 130 -13.02 -0.90 6.21
N TRP A 131 -13.38 0.36 6.34
CA TRP A 131 -14.74 0.87 6.09
C TRP A 131 -14.96 1.32 4.64
N PHE A 132 -13.87 1.53 3.88
CA PHE A 132 -13.95 1.99 2.51
C PHE A 132 -14.47 0.88 1.58
N GLY A 133 -15.35 1.24 0.62
CA GLY A 133 -15.79 0.33 -0.45
C GLY A 133 -14.74 0.30 -1.57
N GLN A 134 -14.35 -0.89 -1.99
CA GLN A 134 -13.44 -1.05 -3.13
C GLN A 134 -14.05 -0.47 -4.40
N ASN A 135 -13.24 0.10 -5.28
CA ASN A 135 -13.70 0.52 -6.61
C ASN A 135 -14.20 -0.67 -7.43
N THR A 136 -15.18 -0.42 -8.30
CA THR A 136 -15.68 -1.44 -9.22
C THR A 136 -14.63 -1.83 -10.26
N GLU A 137 -14.80 -3.01 -10.86
CA GLU A 137 -13.95 -3.44 -11.98
C GLU A 137 -13.94 -2.41 -13.13
N SER A 138 -15.11 -1.84 -13.44
CA SER A 138 -15.24 -0.83 -14.50
C SER A 138 -14.46 0.45 -14.18
N GLU A 139 -14.50 0.92 -12.94
CA GLU A 139 -13.76 2.10 -12.52
C GLU A 139 -12.23 1.85 -12.51
N LEU A 140 -11.79 0.70 -12.01
CA LEU A 140 -10.38 0.33 -12.08
C LEU A 140 -9.89 0.26 -13.53
N ARG A 141 -10.69 -0.35 -14.44
CA ARG A 141 -10.36 -0.39 -15.87
C ARG A 141 -10.30 1.00 -16.50
N ARG A 142 -11.21 1.90 -16.10
CA ARG A 142 -11.23 3.28 -16.57
C ARG A 142 -9.92 4.01 -16.19
N LYS A 143 -9.54 3.94 -14.91
CA LYS A 143 -8.30 4.56 -14.40
C LYS A 143 -7.04 3.97 -15.04
N ILE A 144 -6.97 2.64 -15.17
CA ILE A 144 -5.89 1.95 -15.89
C ILE A 144 -5.81 2.44 -17.34
N GLY A 145 -6.97 2.58 -18.00
CA GLY A 145 -7.05 3.10 -19.38
C GLY A 145 -6.55 4.53 -19.48
N LEU A 146 -6.97 5.40 -18.56
CA LEU A 146 -6.54 6.80 -18.48
C LEU A 146 -5.00 6.90 -18.42
N LEU A 147 -4.39 6.19 -17.49
CA LEU A 147 -2.93 6.19 -17.32
C LEU A 147 -2.21 5.56 -18.53
N ARG A 148 -2.74 4.46 -19.07
CA ARG A 148 -2.18 3.83 -20.26
C ARG A 148 -2.18 4.76 -21.47
N ASP A 149 -3.28 5.47 -21.70
CA ASP A 149 -3.43 6.35 -22.84
C ASP A 149 -2.53 7.59 -22.74
N ASP A 150 -2.31 8.08 -21.51
CA ASP A 150 -1.37 9.16 -21.23
C ASP A 150 0.10 8.72 -21.44
N LEU A 151 0.47 7.53 -20.97
CA LEU A 151 1.84 7.00 -21.09
C LEU A 151 2.18 6.43 -22.49
N ARG A 152 1.21 6.27 -23.38
CA ARG A 152 1.36 5.55 -24.64
C ARG A 152 2.51 6.02 -25.54
N ARG A 153 2.89 7.29 -25.45
CA ARG A 153 3.94 7.90 -26.26
C ARG A 153 5.26 8.10 -25.52
N ASP A 154 5.35 7.73 -24.27
CA ASP A 154 6.51 8.00 -23.43
C ASP A 154 7.61 6.97 -23.66
N ARG A 155 8.69 7.42 -24.30
CA ARG A 155 9.88 6.59 -24.48
C ARG A 155 10.62 6.46 -23.16
N GLY A 156 10.83 5.23 -22.71
CA GLY A 156 11.54 4.93 -21.45
C GLY A 156 10.61 4.58 -20.31
N VAL A 157 9.29 4.76 -20.44
CA VAL A 157 8.31 4.28 -19.48
C VAL A 157 7.66 3.00 -19.99
N GLN A 158 7.67 1.96 -19.18
CA GLN A 158 6.90 0.73 -19.39
C GLN A 158 5.76 0.72 -18.38
N TYR A 159 4.63 0.12 -18.75
CA TYR A 159 3.44 0.13 -17.92
C TYR A 159 2.84 -1.28 -17.84
N ASN A 160 2.70 -1.77 -16.63
CA ASN A 160 2.07 -3.05 -16.32
C ASN A 160 1.01 -2.83 -15.23
N TRP A 161 -0.06 -3.62 -15.24
CA TRP A 161 -1.11 -3.57 -14.23
C TRP A 161 -1.59 -4.96 -13.85
N HIS A 162 -2.13 -5.07 -12.65
CA HIS A 162 -2.82 -6.28 -12.20
C HIS A 162 -4.23 -6.32 -12.79
N ASP A 163 -4.73 -7.52 -13.11
CA ASP A 163 -6.07 -7.67 -13.64
C ASP A 163 -7.13 -7.21 -12.61
N PRO A 164 -7.98 -6.22 -12.95
CA PRO A 164 -9.07 -5.80 -12.09
C PRO A 164 -10.04 -6.91 -11.68
N LYS A 165 -10.19 -7.96 -12.49
CA LYS A 165 -11.01 -9.12 -12.12
C LYS A 165 -10.42 -9.87 -10.92
N ALA A 166 -9.11 -10.09 -10.91
CA ALA A 166 -8.42 -10.70 -9.77
C ALA A 166 -8.48 -9.80 -8.54
N THR A 167 -8.30 -8.49 -8.72
CA THR A 167 -8.45 -7.49 -7.66
C THR A 167 -9.85 -7.52 -7.02
N LEU A 168 -10.90 -7.74 -7.82
CA LEU A 168 -12.28 -7.87 -7.31
C LEU A 168 -12.43 -9.11 -6.40
N ILE A 169 -11.91 -10.26 -6.82
CA ILE A 169 -11.96 -11.48 -6.01
C ILE A 169 -11.11 -11.34 -4.74
N GLU A 170 -9.94 -10.71 -4.82
CA GLU A 170 -9.14 -10.37 -3.64
C GLU A 170 -9.94 -9.49 -2.65
N GLY A 171 -10.69 -8.52 -3.17
CA GLY A 171 -11.58 -7.67 -2.37
C GLY A 171 -12.69 -8.45 -1.69
N LEU A 172 -13.32 -9.39 -2.39
CA LEU A 172 -14.29 -10.30 -1.83
C LEU A 172 -13.70 -11.11 -0.67
N LEU A 173 -12.57 -11.78 -0.89
CA LEU A 173 -11.88 -12.60 0.10
C LEU A 173 -11.39 -11.80 1.32
N SER A 174 -10.96 -10.55 1.10
CA SER A 174 -10.45 -9.67 2.16
C SER A 174 -11.54 -9.05 3.04
N ARG A 175 -12.78 -8.94 2.54
CA ARG A 175 -13.87 -8.20 3.17
C ARG A 175 -15.04 -9.06 3.60
N CYS A 176 -15.01 -10.34 3.27
CA CYS A 176 -16.10 -11.28 3.54
C CYS A 176 -16.15 -11.72 5.01
N ASP A 177 -17.18 -12.50 5.29
CA ASP A 177 -17.36 -13.23 6.53
C ASP A 177 -17.29 -14.76 6.28
N ARG A 178 -17.48 -15.55 7.35
CA ARG A 178 -17.38 -17.02 7.31
C ARG A 178 -18.30 -17.72 6.30
N ARG A 179 -19.37 -17.06 5.81
CA ARG A 179 -20.27 -17.61 4.79
C ARG A 179 -19.56 -17.88 3.48
N LEU A 180 -18.47 -17.13 3.22
CA LEU A 180 -17.65 -17.34 2.02
C LEU A 180 -16.94 -18.71 2.01
N GLY A 181 -16.82 -19.40 3.13
CA GLY A 181 -16.26 -20.74 3.18
C GLY A 181 -16.98 -21.72 2.23
N ALA A 182 -18.31 -21.64 2.16
CA ALA A 182 -19.11 -22.44 1.23
C ALA A 182 -18.85 -22.07 -0.25
N VAL A 183 -18.62 -20.78 -0.53
CA VAL A 183 -18.25 -20.31 -1.88
C VAL A 183 -16.89 -20.85 -2.30
N ILE A 184 -15.90 -20.81 -1.42
CA ILE A 184 -14.56 -21.35 -1.70
C ILE A 184 -14.63 -22.84 -1.98
N GLU A 185 -15.41 -23.60 -1.19
CA GLU A 185 -15.63 -25.03 -1.40
C GLU A 185 -16.32 -25.29 -2.74
N ASP A 186 -17.32 -24.48 -3.10
CA ASP A 186 -18.05 -24.60 -4.36
C ASP A 186 -17.13 -24.34 -5.57
N VAL A 187 -16.31 -23.27 -5.51
CA VAL A 187 -15.28 -22.96 -6.53
C VAL A 187 -14.34 -24.16 -6.70
N TRP A 188 -13.85 -24.72 -5.60
CA TRP A 188 -12.97 -25.89 -5.66
C TRP A 188 -13.65 -27.12 -6.26
N ARG A 189 -14.90 -27.41 -5.88
CA ARG A 189 -15.68 -28.55 -6.41
C ARG A 189 -15.94 -28.45 -7.92
N HIS A 190 -15.99 -27.21 -8.45
CA HIS A 190 -16.14 -26.95 -9.88
C HIS A 190 -14.80 -26.80 -10.62
N GLY A 191 -13.69 -27.23 -10.02
CA GLY A 191 -12.38 -27.30 -10.65
C GLY A 191 -11.51 -26.05 -10.48
N GLY A 192 -11.93 -25.07 -9.65
CA GLY A 192 -11.18 -23.85 -9.36
C GLY A 192 -9.96 -24.11 -8.47
N THR A 193 -8.87 -24.59 -9.07
CA THR A 193 -7.57 -24.76 -8.44
C THR A 193 -6.58 -23.74 -8.95
N PHE A 194 -5.59 -23.37 -8.13
CA PHE A 194 -4.54 -22.41 -8.50
C PHE A 194 -5.06 -21.06 -9.03
N GLN A 195 -6.13 -20.55 -8.45
CA GLN A 195 -6.84 -19.35 -8.89
C GLN A 195 -6.04 -18.04 -8.76
N GLU A 196 -4.87 -18.07 -8.15
CA GLU A 196 -3.93 -16.93 -8.12
C GLU A 196 -3.10 -16.82 -9.41
N TRP A 197 -2.98 -17.90 -10.17
CA TRP A 197 -2.23 -17.93 -11.42
C TRP A 197 -3.12 -17.49 -12.58
N SER A 198 -2.67 -16.53 -13.36
CA SER A 198 -3.46 -15.92 -14.43
C SER A 198 -4.00 -16.94 -15.46
N GLU A 199 -3.26 -18.03 -15.71
CA GLU A 199 -3.64 -19.10 -16.62
C GLU A 199 -4.74 -20.02 -16.07
N HIS A 200 -4.96 -19.98 -14.75
CA HIS A 200 -5.98 -20.79 -14.06
C HIS A 200 -7.11 -19.95 -13.49
N PHE A 201 -6.95 -18.64 -13.50
CA PHE A 201 -7.92 -17.72 -12.89
C PHE A 201 -9.21 -17.66 -13.71
N ASP A 202 -10.32 -17.99 -13.08
CA ASP A 202 -11.67 -17.92 -13.65
C ASP A 202 -12.57 -17.07 -12.75
N ARG A 203 -12.79 -15.81 -13.14
CA ARG A 203 -13.67 -14.89 -12.41
C ARG A 203 -15.12 -15.37 -12.37
N ASP A 204 -15.61 -15.92 -13.47
CA ASP A 204 -17.04 -16.23 -13.59
C ASP A 204 -17.40 -17.42 -12.70
N LEU A 205 -16.47 -18.35 -12.50
CA LEU A 205 -16.59 -19.42 -11.52
C LEU A 205 -16.85 -18.89 -10.10
N TRP A 206 -16.17 -17.81 -9.71
CA TRP A 206 -16.37 -17.15 -8.41
C TRP A 206 -17.71 -16.44 -8.34
N VAL A 207 -18.10 -15.72 -9.40
CA VAL A 207 -19.39 -15.00 -9.46
C VAL A 207 -20.54 -15.98 -9.31
N ASP A 208 -20.52 -17.04 -10.08
CA ASP A 208 -21.55 -18.08 -10.03
C ASP A 208 -21.62 -18.76 -8.66
N ALA A 209 -20.49 -19.03 -8.03
CA ALA A 209 -20.45 -19.62 -6.69
C ALA A 209 -21.03 -18.69 -5.62
N VAL A 210 -20.76 -17.38 -5.72
CA VAL A 210 -21.34 -16.35 -4.82
C VAL A 210 -22.87 -16.31 -5.00
N GLU A 211 -23.34 -16.32 -6.25
CA GLU A 211 -24.77 -16.31 -6.57
C GLU A 211 -25.47 -17.59 -6.07
N ARG A 212 -24.89 -18.77 -6.29
CA ARG A 212 -25.43 -20.05 -5.78
C ARG A 212 -25.51 -20.07 -4.25
N ALA A 213 -24.58 -19.41 -3.57
CA ALA A 213 -24.60 -19.26 -2.12
C ALA A 213 -25.63 -18.23 -1.61
N GLY A 214 -26.35 -17.53 -2.51
CA GLY A 214 -27.29 -16.47 -2.16
C GLY A 214 -26.60 -15.23 -1.57
N LEU A 215 -25.34 -15.01 -1.89
CA LEU A 215 -24.54 -13.88 -1.45
C LEU A 215 -24.44 -12.81 -2.54
N SER A 216 -23.99 -11.62 -2.18
CA SER A 216 -23.81 -10.52 -3.12
C SER A 216 -22.35 -10.09 -3.13
N MET A 217 -21.71 -10.13 -4.30
CA MET A 217 -20.37 -9.61 -4.52
C MET A 217 -20.29 -8.14 -4.11
N ASP A 218 -21.19 -7.30 -4.63
CA ASP A 218 -21.23 -5.86 -4.41
C ASP A 218 -21.41 -5.50 -2.93
N TRP A 219 -22.21 -6.29 -2.23
CA TRP A 219 -22.44 -6.05 -0.80
C TRP A 219 -21.16 -6.21 0.02
N TYR A 220 -20.29 -7.17 -0.35
CA TYR A 220 -19.02 -7.36 0.34
C TYR A 220 -17.96 -6.37 -0.12
N THR A 221 -17.86 -6.09 -1.43
CA THR A 221 -16.72 -5.38 -2.01
C THR A 221 -16.93 -3.89 -2.12
N HIS A 222 -18.06 -3.42 -2.66
CA HIS A 222 -18.19 -2.05 -3.14
C HIS A 222 -18.86 -1.08 -2.15
N ARG A 223 -19.61 -1.59 -1.17
CA ARG A 223 -20.25 -0.69 -0.24
C ARG A 223 -19.28 -0.16 0.82
N HIS A 224 -19.47 1.12 1.19
CA HIS A 224 -18.87 1.66 2.38
C HIS A 224 -19.58 1.08 3.64
N ARG A 225 -18.82 0.87 4.68
CA ARG A 225 -19.31 0.45 5.98
C ARG A 225 -19.36 1.62 6.94
N THR A 226 -20.25 1.59 7.90
CA THR A 226 -20.38 2.65 8.90
C THR A 226 -19.50 2.36 10.11
N GLU A 227 -19.21 3.41 10.89
CA GLU A 227 -18.41 3.33 12.12
C GLU A 227 -18.88 2.24 13.08
N ASN A 228 -20.19 2.22 13.35
CA ASN A 228 -20.81 1.34 14.34
C ASN A 228 -21.18 -0.05 13.78
N GLU A 229 -20.85 -0.33 12.53
CA GLU A 229 -21.09 -1.64 11.95
C GLU A 229 -20.19 -2.68 12.58
N VAL A 230 -20.76 -3.84 12.91
CA VAL A 230 -19.98 -5.01 13.32
C VAL A 230 -19.27 -5.57 12.08
N LEU A 231 -17.95 -5.50 12.08
CA LEU A 231 -17.14 -5.99 10.98
C LEU A 231 -16.88 -7.50 11.12
N PRO A 232 -16.71 -8.24 10.03
CA PRO A 232 -16.48 -9.68 10.06
C PRO A 232 -15.31 -10.13 10.94
N TRP A 233 -14.35 -9.28 11.16
CA TRP A 233 -13.12 -9.53 11.92
C TRP A 233 -13.11 -8.90 13.33
N ASP A 234 -14.18 -8.25 13.78
CA ASP A 234 -14.23 -7.60 15.09
C ASP A 234 -14.08 -8.59 16.27
N HIS A 235 -14.23 -9.88 16.03
CA HIS A 235 -13.97 -10.94 17.02
C HIS A 235 -12.48 -11.28 17.19
N LEU A 236 -11.60 -10.71 16.37
CA LEU A 236 -10.15 -10.88 16.43
C LEU A 236 -9.52 -9.62 17.05
N SER A 237 -8.44 -9.78 17.80
CA SER A 237 -7.67 -8.66 18.31
C SER A 237 -6.26 -8.70 17.72
N VAL A 238 -5.85 -7.57 17.17
CA VAL A 238 -4.48 -7.29 16.71
C VAL A 238 -3.79 -6.22 17.56
N GLY A 239 -4.37 -5.94 18.74
CA GLY A 239 -3.88 -4.89 19.65
C GLY A 239 -4.28 -3.47 19.24
N LEU A 240 -4.72 -3.22 18.02
CA LEU A 240 -5.13 -1.89 17.56
C LEU A 240 -6.53 -1.54 18.07
N HIS A 241 -6.70 -0.30 18.53
CA HIS A 241 -7.99 0.25 18.92
C HIS A 241 -8.81 0.61 17.67
N LYS A 242 -10.08 0.18 17.63
CA LYS A 242 -10.97 0.41 16.49
C LYS A 242 -11.30 1.90 16.30
N ASP A 243 -11.46 2.64 17.38
CA ASP A 243 -11.69 4.08 17.42
C ASP A 243 -10.47 4.86 16.92
N PHE A 244 -9.25 4.42 17.23
CA PHE A 244 -8.03 4.97 16.63
C PHE A 244 -8.03 4.80 15.10
N LEU A 245 -8.33 3.60 14.60
CA LEU A 245 -8.41 3.35 13.16
C LEU A 245 -9.51 4.18 12.48
N TRP A 246 -10.65 4.41 13.19
CA TRP A 246 -11.71 5.26 12.67
C TRP A 246 -11.30 6.72 12.61
N GLN A 247 -10.60 7.21 13.62
CA GLN A 247 -10.06 8.58 13.60
C GLN A 247 -9.02 8.74 12.47
N ASP A 248 -8.12 7.77 12.31
CA ASP A 248 -7.12 7.77 11.22
C ASP A 248 -7.79 7.73 9.83
N TRP A 249 -8.92 7.01 9.70
CA TRP A 249 -9.75 7.08 8.50
C TRP A 249 -10.30 8.48 8.24
N ARG A 250 -10.78 9.17 9.25
CA ARG A 250 -11.27 10.55 9.11
C ARG A 250 -10.13 11.52 8.77
N ASP A 251 -9.01 11.38 9.44
CA ASP A 251 -7.81 12.18 9.16
C ASP A 251 -7.34 11.97 7.70
N ALA A 252 -7.42 10.74 7.21
CA ALA A 252 -7.13 10.44 5.81
C ALA A 252 -8.08 11.15 4.83
N LEU A 253 -9.39 11.25 5.15
CA LEU A 253 -10.35 12.01 4.34
C LEU A 253 -10.05 13.51 4.32
N ASP A 254 -9.49 14.03 5.41
CA ASP A 254 -9.05 15.42 5.55
C ASP A 254 -7.60 15.63 5.04
N GLU A 255 -7.01 14.61 4.40
CA GLU A 255 -5.65 14.62 3.84
C GLU A 255 -4.55 14.86 4.90
N VAL A 256 -4.83 14.46 6.13
CA VAL A 256 -3.89 14.57 7.26
C VAL A 256 -3.15 13.25 7.43
N GLY A 257 -1.85 13.25 7.18
CA GLY A 257 -0.98 12.11 7.47
C GLY A 257 -0.48 12.13 8.91
N LEU A 258 -0.29 10.95 9.50
CA LEU A 258 0.36 10.82 10.81
C LEU A 258 1.86 10.64 10.62
N GLU A 259 2.65 11.38 11.38
CA GLU A 259 4.09 11.17 11.42
C GLU A 259 4.44 9.79 12.02
N ASP A 260 5.61 9.29 11.69
CA ASP A 260 6.06 7.99 12.20
C ASP A 260 6.29 8.07 13.71
N CYS A 261 5.58 7.25 14.47
CA CYS A 261 5.66 7.21 15.93
C CYS A 261 7.05 6.81 16.48
N ARG A 262 8.00 6.41 15.62
CA ARG A 262 9.41 6.26 16.01
C ARG A 262 10.07 7.59 16.38
N TRP A 263 9.55 8.69 15.84
CA TRP A 263 10.16 10.02 15.95
C TRP A 263 9.26 11.04 16.66
N THR A 264 8.02 10.66 16.93
CA THR A 264 7.00 11.52 17.57
C THR A 264 6.48 10.86 18.85
N PRO A 265 5.79 11.60 19.72
CA PRO A 265 5.08 11.01 20.85
C PRO A 265 4.11 9.90 20.41
N CYS A 266 3.93 8.91 21.28
CA CYS A 266 3.00 7.82 21.04
C CYS A 266 1.57 8.34 20.80
N TYR A 267 0.89 7.77 19.78
CA TYR A 267 -0.50 8.08 19.44
C TYR A 267 -1.52 7.23 20.21
N ASP A 268 -1.05 6.34 21.09
CA ASP A 268 -1.89 5.40 21.86
C ASP A 268 -2.83 4.57 20.96
N CYS A 269 -2.31 4.09 19.85
CA CYS A 269 -3.08 3.25 18.90
C CYS A 269 -3.40 1.85 19.45
N GLY A 270 -2.79 1.45 20.58
CA GLY A 270 -2.94 0.13 21.17
C GLY A 270 -1.94 -0.92 20.68
N ALA A 271 -1.24 -0.72 19.54
CA ALA A 271 -0.37 -1.72 18.95
C ALA A 271 0.74 -2.22 19.89
N CYS A 272 1.35 -1.34 20.67
CA CYS A 272 2.38 -1.71 21.65
C CYS A 272 1.75 -2.14 22.96
N THR A 273 0.86 -1.31 23.53
CA THR A 273 0.23 -1.54 24.83
C THR A 273 -0.68 -2.77 24.83
N GLY A 274 -1.34 -3.09 23.71
CA GLY A 274 -2.17 -4.28 23.54
C GLY A 274 -1.41 -5.59 23.69
N TYR A 275 -0.09 -5.56 23.50
CA TYR A 275 0.81 -6.71 23.69
C TYR A 275 1.74 -6.56 24.90
N GLY A 276 1.56 -5.52 25.72
CA GLY A 276 2.44 -5.25 26.87
C GLY A 276 3.88 -4.92 26.47
N ILE A 277 4.07 -4.36 25.27
CA ILE A 277 5.38 -3.99 24.73
C ILE A 277 5.55 -2.49 24.93
N GLU A 278 6.72 -2.08 25.43
CA GLU A 278 7.10 -0.68 25.42
C GLU A 278 7.51 -0.25 24.00
N HIS A 279 7.13 0.97 23.62
CA HIS A 279 7.54 1.57 22.34
C HIS A 279 9.02 1.97 22.40
N ILE A 280 9.91 0.99 22.37
CA ILE A 280 11.35 1.19 22.29
C ILE A 280 11.80 0.82 20.88
N VAL A 281 12.05 1.81 20.06
CA VAL A 281 12.70 1.61 18.76
C VAL A 281 14.18 1.95 18.92
N ALA A 282 15.05 1.02 18.53
CA ALA A 282 16.49 1.11 18.71
C ALA A 282 17.05 2.48 18.28
N SER A 283 17.76 3.14 19.21
CA SER A 283 18.47 4.41 19.13
C SER A 283 17.78 5.49 18.27
N ALA A 284 17.14 6.40 18.95
CA ALA A 284 16.43 7.57 18.41
C ALA A 284 17.37 8.61 17.75
N VAL A 285 18.13 8.20 16.74
CA VAL A 285 18.84 9.16 15.87
C VAL A 285 18.13 9.09 14.51
N PRO A 286 17.38 10.13 14.12
CA PRO A 286 16.85 10.21 12.75
C PRO A 286 17.99 10.03 11.75
N PRO A 287 17.78 9.34 10.62
CA PRO A 287 18.79 9.29 9.58
C PRO A 287 19.17 10.72 9.17
N ALA A 288 20.46 11.02 9.20
CA ALA A 288 20.96 12.31 8.76
C ALA A 288 20.62 12.48 7.27
N GLY A 289 19.69 13.37 6.96
CA GLY A 289 19.27 13.67 5.58
C GLY A 289 17.78 13.51 5.27
N GLY A 290 16.96 13.07 6.22
CA GLY A 290 15.50 13.21 6.06
C GLY A 290 15.15 14.69 6.07
N SER A 291 14.68 15.23 4.94
CA SER A 291 14.10 16.58 4.92
C SER A 291 12.99 16.59 5.97
N GLN A 292 13.19 17.38 7.01
CA GLN A 292 12.04 17.78 7.83
C GLN A 292 11.12 18.52 6.88
N GLY A 293 10.10 17.83 6.40
CA GLY A 293 9.00 18.48 5.72
C GLY A 293 8.48 19.55 6.68
N THR A 294 8.83 20.79 6.40
CA THR A 294 8.31 21.96 7.12
C THR A 294 6.86 22.21 6.72
N GLY A 295 6.06 21.17 6.71
CA GLY A 295 4.64 21.22 6.81
C GLY A 295 4.28 21.17 8.28
N GLN A 296 4.34 22.31 8.96
CA GLN A 296 3.58 22.47 10.19
C GLN A 296 2.11 22.23 9.83
N VAL A 297 1.67 20.99 9.97
CA VAL A 297 0.25 20.71 10.08
C VAL A 297 -0.14 21.28 11.44
N ALA A 298 -0.69 22.48 11.42
CA ALA A 298 -1.33 23.07 12.57
C ALA A 298 -2.45 22.11 12.99
N ARG A 299 -2.21 21.30 14.02
CA ARG A 299 -3.29 20.63 14.72
C ARG A 299 -4.22 21.71 15.20
N SER A 300 -5.43 21.76 14.65
CA SER A 300 -6.49 22.47 15.31
C SER A 300 -6.58 21.83 16.71
N ALA A 301 -6.51 22.69 17.72
CA ALA A 301 -6.71 22.28 19.11
C ALA A 301 -8.19 21.83 19.25
N ALA A 302 -8.47 20.60 18.88
CA ALA A 302 -9.76 19.97 19.04
C ALA A 302 -9.63 18.92 20.15
N ALA A 303 -10.29 19.23 21.23
CA ALA A 303 -10.70 18.37 22.35
C ALA A 303 -9.57 17.57 23.05
N ALA A 304 -9.39 17.91 24.32
CA ALA A 304 -8.66 17.06 25.25
C ALA A 304 -9.12 15.60 25.15
N PRO A 305 -8.19 14.62 25.24
CA PRO A 305 -8.58 13.22 25.19
C PRO A 305 -9.57 12.94 26.31
N VAL A 306 -10.73 12.41 25.93
CA VAL A 306 -11.70 11.87 26.88
C VAL A 306 -11.00 10.69 27.57
N PRO A 307 -10.90 10.65 28.90
CA PRO A 307 -10.29 9.51 29.57
C PRO A 307 -11.14 8.27 29.29
N VAL A 308 -10.60 7.34 28.54
CA VAL A 308 -11.21 6.03 28.29
C VAL A 308 -11.12 5.25 29.60
N GLY A 309 -12.24 5.13 30.26
CA GLY A 309 -12.37 4.29 31.46
C GLY A 309 -12.07 2.84 31.07
N ILE A 310 -11.01 2.28 31.62
CA ILE A 310 -10.69 0.87 31.58
C ILE A 310 -11.89 0.10 32.16
N ARG A 311 -12.65 -0.59 31.31
CA ARG A 311 -13.62 -1.58 31.80
C ARG A 311 -12.84 -2.86 32.10
N PRO A 312 -12.81 -3.33 33.34
CA PRO A 312 -12.24 -4.61 33.66
C PRO A 312 -13.10 -5.70 33.00
N ASN A 313 -12.44 -6.63 32.34
CA ASN A 313 -13.03 -7.85 31.79
C ASN A 313 -13.80 -8.58 32.92
N ALA A 314 -15.11 -8.60 32.85
CA ALA A 314 -15.94 -9.35 33.76
C ALA A 314 -16.04 -10.80 33.26
N GLY A 315 -15.43 -11.70 34.01
CA GLY A 315 -15.98 -13.02 34.28
C GLY A 315 -15.81 -14.10 33.20
N ALA A 316 -14.83 -14.94 33.42
CA ALA A 316 -14.94 -16.35 33.06
C ALA A 316 -16.24 -16.91 33.73
N VAL A 317 -17.12 -17.48 32.92
CA VAL A 317 -18.20 -18.34 33.39
C VAL A 317 -17.86 -19.75 33.02
N SER A 318 -17.82 -20.57 34.04
CA SER A 318 -17.72 -22.03 34.14
C SER A 318 -18.56 -22.80 33.11
#